data_97494fb1c8281c3c42a8ff057353c37f
#
_entry.id   97494fb1c8281c3c42a8ff057353c37f
#
_cell.length_a   1.000
_cell.length_b   1.000
_cell.length_c   1.000
_cell.angle_alpha   90.00
_cell.angle_beta   90.00
_cell.angle_gamma   90.00
#
_symmetry.space_group_name_H-M   'P 1'
#
loop_
_entity.id
_entity.type
_entity.pdbx_description
1 polymer ?
#
loop_
_entity_poly.entity_id
_entity_poly.type
_entity_poly.pdbx_seq_one_letter_code
_entity_poly.pdbx_strand_id
1 'polypeptide(L)'
;GKGVLVTPTTHGNLLVGPTADDIDDKDDTSTTPRGMRSVVEKSALTVKDVPFRETITSFSGLRAHRPEHEFAIGEVPGAPGFVDCAGIESPGLTASPAIGVMVAGVVRDILGLEPKEGFVATRRGFVDLDKVSPNEWNALVEGDPSYGTIVCRCRRVSEGQVRDACRRVPGARSVDGVKRRVTATMGRCQGGFCSPRVMQIICEEVEGMDMLHVSKSGPGSEYVVGLAKQPVEGGEARG
;
A
#
# COMPACT_ATOMS: atom_id res chain seq x y z
N GLY A 1 -24.35 -13.56 6.11
CA GLY A 1 -22.98 -13.20 5.74
C GLY A 1 -22.88 -12.91 4.25
N LYS A 2 -21.88 -12.16 3.85
CA LYS A 2 -21.59 -11.91 2.44
C LYS A 2 -21.20 -13.23 1.78
N GLY A 3 -21.73 -13.52 0.59
CA GLY A 3 -21.38 -14.73 -0.18
C GLY A 3 -19.92 -14.73 -0.64
N VAL A 4 -19.48 -15.86 -1.21
CA VAL A 4 -18.21 -15.97 -1.91
C VAL A 4 -18.34 -15.36 -3.30
N LEU A 5 -17.47 -14.46 -3.65
CA LEU A 5 -17.39 -13.79 -4.93
C LEU A 5 -16.33 -14.47 -5.81
N VAL A 6 -16.56 -14.43 -7.12
CA VAL A 6 -15.55 -14.78 -8.14
C VAL A 6 -15.35 -13.53 -8.98
N THR A 7 -14.24 -12.84 -8.75
CA THR A 7 -14.00 -11.50 -9.31
C THR A 7 -12.76 -11.50 -10.19
N PRO A 8 -12.85 -11.09 -11.46
CA PRO A 8 -11.67 -10.89 -12.28
C PRO A 8 -10.85 -9.71 -11.75
N THR A 9 -9.53 -9.87 -11.76
CA THR A 9 -8.61 -8.79 -11.42
C THR A 9 -8.21 -7.99 -12.66
N THR A 10 -7.66 -6.79 -12.44
CA THR A 10 -7.16 -5.94 -13.54
C THR A 10 -5.99 -6.56 -14.31
N HIS A 11 -5.41 -7.65 -13.81
CA HIS A 11 -4.27 -8.35 -14.43
C HIS A 11 -4.67 -9.71 -15.04
N GLY A 12 -5.97 -10.00 -15.15
CA GLY A 12 -6.50 -11.21 -15.81
C GLY A 12 -6.54 -12.46 -14.93
N ASN A 13 -6.26 -12.34 -13.63
CA ASN A 13 -6.44 -13.43 -12.66
C ASN A 13 -7.86 -13.41 -12.09
N LEU A 14 -8.22 -14.48 -11.39
CA LEU A 14 -9.45 -14.54 -10.58
C LEU A 14 -9.12 -14.43 -9.10
N LEU A 15 -9.87 -13.60 -8.39
CA LEU A 15 -9.91 -13.56 -6.94
C LEU A 15 -11.20 -14.25 -6.47
N VAL A 16 -11.07 -15.32 -5.67
CA VAL A 16 -12.19 -16.12 -5.20
C VAL A 16 -12.25 -16.06 -3.68
N GLY A 17 -13.34 -15.59 -3.14
CA GLY A 17 -13.54 -15.36 -1.71
C GLY A 17 -14.47 -14.17 -1.45
N PRO A 18 -14.49 -13.65 -0.23
CA PRO A 18 -13.80 -14.11 0.99
C PRO A 18 -14.60 -15.13 1.80
N THR A 19 -13.97 -15.63 2.88
CA THR A 19 -14.69 -16.01 4.10
C THR A 19 -14.78 -14.80 5.04
N ALA A 20 -15.58 -14.89 6.09
CA ALA A 20 -15.64 -13.93 7.18
C ALA A 20 -16.00 -14.69 8.45
N ASP A 21 -14.98 -15.16 9.14
CA ASP A 21 -15.09 -15.92 10.38
C ASP A 21 -14.50 -15.06 11.51
N ASP A 22 -15.23 -14.89 12.61
CA ASP A 22 -14.74 -14.22 13.80
C ASP A 22 -13.75 -15.12 14.53
N ILE A 23 -12.64 -14.53 14.97
CA ILE A 23 -11.56 -15.23 15.66
C ILE A 23 -11.11 -14.42 16.88
N ASP A 24 -10.65 -15.10 17.90
CA ASP A 24 -10.17 -14.46 19.13
C ASP A 24 -8.73 -13.95 19.00
N ASP A 25 -7.89 -14.65 18.26
CA ASP A 25 -6.50 -14.26 18.03
C ASP A 25 -6.41 -13.09 17.06
N LYS A 26 -5.96 -11.94 17.57
CA LYS A 26 -5.84 -10.67 16.83
C LYS A 26 -4.66 -10.63 15.85
N ASP A 27 -3.80 -11.64 15.87
CA ASP A 27 -2.60 -11.74 15.04
C ASP A 27 -2.66 -12.88 14.03
N ASP A 28 -3.66 -13.77 14.12
CA ASP A 28 -3.81 -14.91 13.21
C ASP A 28 -4.27 -14.46 11.82
N THR A 29 -3.35 -14.49 10.87
CA THR A 29 -3.60 -14.27 9.44
C THR A 29 -3.49 -15.56 8.62
N SER A 30 -3.56 -16.72 9.27
CA SER A 30 -3.45 -18.02 8.60
C SER A 30 -4.69 -18.33 7.75
N THR A 31 -4.48 -19.07 6.66
CA THR A 31 -5.57 -19.70 5.92
C THR A 31 -5.86 -21.07 6.52
N THR A 32 -7.15 -21.43 6.63
CA THR A 32 -7.57 -22.69 7.22
C THR A 32 -8.14 -23.66 6.17
N PRO A 33 -7.96 -24.98 6.33
CA PRO A 33 -8.59 -25.96 5.45
C PRO A 33 -10.13 -25.83 5.40
N ARG A 34 -10.75 -25.45 6.51
CA ARG A 34 -12.20 -25.20 6.58
C ARG A 34 -12.60 -24.01 5.72
N GLY A 35 -11.88 -22.88 5.86
CA GLY A 35 -12.13 -21.68 5.07
C GLY A 35 -11.94 -21.92 3.57
N MET A 36 -10.86 -22.61 3.20
CA MET A 36 -10.60 -22.96 1.80
C MET A 36 -11.69 -23.87 1.20
N ARG A 37 -12.14 -24.89 1.92
CA ARG A 37 -13.28 -25.71 1.47
C ARG A 37 -14.54 -24.88 1.27
N SER A 38 -14.86 -24.01 2.22
CA SER A 38 -16.02 -23.11 2.13
C SER A 38 -15.96 -22.20 0.90
N VAL A 39 -14.77 -21.68 0.55
CA VAL A 39 -14.57 -20.90 -0.67
C VAL A 39 -14.86 -21.72 -1.92
N VAL A 40 -14.30 -22.92 -2.01
CA VAL A 40 -14.52 -23.82 -3.16
C VAL A 40 -16.00 -24.19 -3.32
N GLU A 41 -16.64 -24.64 -2.26
CA GLU A 41 -18.04 -25.07 -2.28
C GLU A 41 -19.00 -23.91 -2.65
N LYS A 42 -18.81 -22.74 -2.00
CA LYS A 42 -19.71 -21.62 -2.22
C LYS A 42 -19.48 -20.90 -3.55
N SER A 43 -18.27 -20.90 -4.09
CA SER A 43 -18.02 -20.33 -5.40
C SER A 43 -18.75 -21.06 -6.52
N ALA A 44 -18.92 -22.39 -6.38
CA ALA A 44 -19.65 -23.22 -7.32
C ALA A 44 -21.14 -22.86 -7.42
N LEU A 45 -21.71 -22.14 -6.45
CA LEU A 45 -23.08 -21.64 -6.51
C LEU A 45 -23.23 -20.49 -7.52
N THR A 46 -22.16 -19.79 -7.81
CA THR A 46 -22.16 -18.60 -8.69
C THR A 46 -21.50 -18.87 -10.03
N VAL A 47 -20.37 -19.57 -10.03
CA VAL A 47 -19.57 -19.83 -11.23
C VAL A 47 -19.25 -21.33 -11.30
N LYS A 48 -19.58 -21.95 -12.40
CA LYS A 48 -19.15 -23.33 -12.71
C LYS A 48 -17.67 -23.31 -13.13
N ASP A 49 -16.96 -24.38 -12.82
CA ASP A 49 -15.62 -24.67 -13.34
C ASP A 49 -14.56 -23.59 -13.03
N VAL A 50 -14.56 -23.10 -11.76
CA VAL A 50 -13.47 -22.26 -11.29
C VAL A 50 -12.16 -23.07 -11.30
N PRO A 51 -11.06 -22.60 -11.93
CA PRO A 51 -9.84 -23.39 -12.13
C PRO A 51 -8.98 -23.44 -10.87
N PHE A 52 -9.46 -24.04 -9.78
CA PHE A 52 -8.74 -24.12 -8.51
C PHE A 52 -7.39 -24.86 -8.59
N ARG A 53 -7.16 -25.67 -9.62
CA ARG A 53 -5.85 -26.31 -9.86
C ARG A 53 -4.78 -25.32 -10.28
N GLU A 54 -5.17 -24.14 -10.75
CA GLU A 54 -4.29 -23.05 -11.16
C GLU A 54 -4.13 -21.99 -10.05
N THR A 55 -4.44 -22.34 -8.80
CA THR A 55 -4.29 -21.44 -7.66
C THR A 55 -2.85 -20.97 -7.54
N ILE A 56 -2.64 -19.65 -7.64
CA ILE A 56 -1.32 -19.04 -7.51
C ILE A 56 -0.95 -18.93 -6.03
N THR A 57 -1.90 -18.50 -5.20
CA THR A 57 -1.71 -18.31 -3.75
C THR A 57 -3.06 -18.25 -3.04
N SER A 58 -3.02 -18.49 -1.74
CA SER A 58 -4.12 -18.19 -0.83
C SER A 58 -3.62 -17.25 0.26
N PHE A 59 -4.49 -16.38 0.74
CA PHE A 59 -4.16 -15.44 1.80
C PHE A 59 -5.38 -15.14 2.65
N SER A 60 -5.11 -14.65 3.85
CA SER A 60 -6.09 -14.21 4.82
C SER A 60 -5.62 -12.90 5.42
N GLY A 61 -6.51 -12.19 6.08
CA GLY A 61 -6.20 -10.95 6.77
C GLY A 61 -7.24 -10.66 7.83
N LEU A 62 -6.87 -9.83 8.79
CA LEU A 62 -7.74 -9.40 9.87
C LEU A 62 -8.53 -8.17 9.45
N ARG A 63 -9.78 -8.15 9.84
CA ARG A 63 -10.65 -6.98 9.72
C ARG A 63 -11.35 -6.77 11.06
N ALA A 64 -11.11 -5.63 11.68
CA ALA A 64 -11.83 -5.24 12.86
C ALA A 64 -13.30 -4.94 12.52
N HIS A 65 -14.19 -5.35 13.39
CA HIS A 65 -15.62 -4.99 13.35
C HIS A 65 -16.16 -4.76 14.75
N ARG A 66 -17.30 -4.12 14.84
CA ARG A 66 -18.05 -3.99 16.07
C ARG A 66 -19.16 -5.07 16.11
N PRO A 67 -19.58 -5.52 17.31
CA PRO A 67 -20.67 -6.49 17.42
C PRO A 67 -21.96 -6.04 16.73
N GLU A 68 -22.24 -4.73 16.72
CA GLU A 68 -23.43 -4.13 16.09
C GLU A 68 -23.32 -4.06 14.55
N HIS A 69 -22.14 -4.29 13.97
CA HIS A 69 -21.84 -4.13 12.54
C HIS A 69 -22.14 -2.74 11.99
N GLU A 70 -22.03 -1.70 12.84
CA GLU A 70 -22.25 -0.31 12.48
C GLU A 70 -20.95 0.49 12.56
N PHE A 71 -20.83 1.50 11.71
CA PHE A 71 -19.70 2.43 11.74
C PHE A 71 -19.86 3.40 12.91
N ALA A 72 -18.86 3.50 13.77
CA ALA A 72 -18.77 4.53 14.80
C ALA A 72 -17.89 5.67 14.27
N ILE A 73 -18.53 6.76 13.85
CA ILE A 73 -17.84 7.91 13.25
C ILE A 73 -18.33 9.18 13.93
N GLY A 74 -17.41 9.93 14.52
CA GLY A 74 -17.73 11.21 15.17
C GLY A 74 -17.02 11.41 16.49
N GLU A 75 -17.40 12.47 17.21
CA GLU A 75 -16.87 12.76 18.53
C GLU A 75 -17.41 11.76 19.56
N VAL A 76 -16.51 11.23 20.38
CA VAL A 76 -16.86 10.21 21.38
C VAL A 76 -17.58 10.84 22.55
N PRO A 77 -18.78 10.37 22.93
CA PRO A 77 -19.51 10.88 24.10
C PRO A 77 -18.67 10.78 25.38
N GLY A 78 -18.52 11.88 26.09
CA GLY A 78 -17.73 11.97 27.32
C GLY A 78 -16.23 12.15 27.13
N ALA A 79 -15.75 12.28 25.90
CA ALA A 79 -14.36 12.57 25.57
C ALA A 79 -14.25 13.74 24.56
N PRO A 80 -14.51 14.99 24.99
CA PRO A 80 -14.50 16.13 24.08
C PRO A 80 -13.19 16.27 23.32
N GLY A 81 -13.26 16.49 22.00
CA GLY A 81 -12.11 16.58 21.12
C GLY A 81 -11.57 15.23 20.62
N PHE A 82 -12.07 14.11 21.15
CA PHE A 82 -11.71 12.78 20.66
C PHE A 82 -12.69 12.35 19.54
N VAL A 83 -12.19 12.31 18.31
CA VAL A 83 -12.98 11.88 17.14
C VAL A 83 -12.55 10.47 16.72
N ASP A 84 -13.50 9.55 16.73
CA ASP A 84 -13.28 8.16 16.39
C ASP A 84 -13.81 7.82 14.98
N CYS A 85 -13.16 6.84 14.34
CA CYS A 85 -13.57 6.24 13.07
C CYS A 85 -13.40 4.73 13.19
N ALA A 86 -14.19 4.09 14.06
CA ALA A 86 -14.08 2.69 14.40
C ALA A 86 -15.16 1.82 13.73
N GLY A 87 -14.89 0.51 13.68
CA GLY A 87 -15.82 -0.48 13.14
C GLY A 87 -16.12 -0.31 11.66
N ILE A 88 -15.24 0.35 10.91
CA ILE A 88 -15.44 0.56 9.48
C ILE A 88 -15.14 -0.74 8.73
N GLU A 89 -16.21 -1.46 8.43
CA GLU A 89 -16.19 -2.66 7.62
C GLU A 89 -16.38 -2.36 6.13
N SER A 90 -16.78 -3.37 5.36
CA SER A 90 -17.23 -3.18 3.98
C SER A 90 -18.62 -2.52 3.97
N PRO A 91 -18.83 -1.47 3.16
CA PRO A 91 -17.99 -0.96 2.06
C PRO A 91 -17.10 0.25 2.42
N GLY A 92 -16.39 0.20 3.53
CA GLY A 92 -15.63 1.34 4.06
C GLY A 92 -14.68 2.02 3.08
N LEU A 93 -13.96 1.23 2.25
CA LEU A 93 -13.07 1.82 1.24
C LEU A 93 -13.84 2.69 0.24
N THR A 94 -14.99 2.22 -0.24
CA THR A 94 -15.87 2.98 -1.15
C THR A 94 -16.48 4.19 -0.45
N ALA A 95 -16.83 4.07 0.83
CA ALA A 95 -17.41 5.14 1.64
C ALA A 95 -16.37 6.15 2.15
N SER A 96 -15.07 5.84 2.08
CA SER A 96 -14.01 6.65 2.69
C SER A 96 -13.99 8.13 2.25
N PRO A 97 -14.31 8.52 1.01
CA PRO A 97 -14.38 9.94 0.65
C PRO A 97 -15.50 10.68 1.39
N ALA A 98 -16.67 10.06 1.54
CA ALA A 98 -17.79 10.64 2.28
C ALA A 98 -17.50 10.71 3.78
N ILE A 99 -16.90 9.64 4.34
CA ILE A 99 -16.43 9.62 5.73
C ILE A 99 -15.42 10.74 5.96
N GLY A 100 -14.47 10.92 5.05
CA GLY A 100 -13.47 12.00 5.14
C GLY A 100 -14.09 13.40 5.19
N VAL A 101 -15.11 13.67 4.38
CA VAL A 101 -15.86 14.95 4.40
C VAL A 101 -16.60 15.11 5.73
N MET A 102 -17.27 14.07 6.20
CA MET A 102 -17.98 14.08 7.47
C MET A 102 -17.04 14.37 8.66
N VAL A 103 -15.92 13.64 8.74
CA VAL A 103 -14.93 13.80 9.83
C VAL A 103 -14.28 15.18 9.78
N ALA A 104 -13.93 15.66 8.58
CA ALA A 104 -13.39 17.02 8.42
C ALA A 104 -14.38 18.10 8.94
N GLY A 105 -15.68 17.91 8.72
CA GLY A 105 -16.73 18.76 9.28
C GLY A 105 -16.73 18.73 10.82
N VAL A 106 -16.71 17.55 11.42
CA VAL A 106 -16.66 17.40 12.89
C VAL A 106 -15.42 18.07 13.48
N VAL A 107 -14.24 17.83 12.90
CA VAL A 107 -12.97 18.45 13.36
C VAL A 107 -13.01 19.97 13.22
N ARG A 108 -13.52 20.47 12.10
CA ARG A 108 -13.70 21.92 11.87
C ARG A 108 -14.56 22.54 12.97
N ASP A 109 -15.68 21.91 13.28
CA ASP A 109 -16.64 22.45 14.25
C ASP A 109 -16.10 22.40 15.68
N ILE A 110 -15.34 21.35 16.05
CA ILE A 110 -14.67 21.25 17.35
C ILE A 110 -13.57 22.30 17.52
N LEU A 111 -12.78 22.53 16.48
CA LEU A 111 -11.60 23.43 16.55
C LEU A 111 -11.89 24.87 16.06
N GLY A 112 -13.11 25.16 15.60
CA GLY A 112 -13.47 26.46 15.05
C GLY A 112 -12.62 26.85 13.82
N LEU A 113 -12.34 25.90 12.93
CA LEU A 113 -11.44 26.12 11.80
C LEU A 113 -12.16 26.86 10.66
N GLU A 114 -11.46 27.82 10.09
CA GLU A 114 -11.87 28.48 8.85
C GLU A 114 -11.26 27.78 7.61
N PRO A 115 -11.93 27.88 6.44
CA PRO A 115 -11.38 27.36 5.21
C PRO A 115 -10.00 27.95 4.90
N LYS A 116 -9.03 27.11 4.53
CA LYS A 116 -7.69 27.56 4.17
C LYS A 116 -7.74 28.36 2.85
N GLU A 117 -7.26 29.58 2.86
CA GLU A 117 -7.07 30.38 1.64
C GLU A 117 -6.12 29.64 0.68
N GLY A 118 -6.47 29.60 -0.60
CA GLY A 118 -5.68 28.88 -1.62
C GLY A 118 -5.67 27.37 -1.47
N PHE A 119 -6.71 26.77 -0.83
CA PHE A 119 -6.83 25.32 -0.72
C PHE A 119 -6.87 24.62 -2.08
N VAL A 120 -5.95 23.70 -2.31
CA VAL A 120 -5.89 22.88 -3.53
C VAL A 120 -6.69 21.60 -3.31
N ALA A 121 -7.90 21.55 -3.88
CA ALA A 121 -8.83 20.42 -3.71
C ALA A 121 -8.45 19.20 -4.56
N THR A 122 -7.56 19.34 -5.54
CA THR A 122 -7.16 18.26 -6.45
C THR A 122 -5.71 17.85 -6.20
N ARG A 123 -5.43 16.57 -6.43
CA ARG A 123 -4.10 16.00 -6.34
C ARG A 123 -3.76 15.29 -7.64
N ARG A 124 -2.62 15.64 -8.24
CA ARG A 124 -2.10 14.93 -9.41
C ARG A 124 -1.81 13.46 -9.05
N GLY A 125 -2.27 12.51 -9.86
CA GLY A 125 -1.93 11.09 -9.76
C GLY A 125 -0.44 10.83 -9.97
N PHE A 126 0.02 9.62 -9.63
CA PHE A 126 1.33 9.17 -10.08
C PHE A 126 1.32 8.97 -11.60
N VAL A 127 2.45 9.24 -12.24
CA VAL A 127 2.62 8.94 -13.65
C VAL A 127 2.55 7.42 -13.83
N ASP A 128 1.77 6.97 -14.80
CA ASP A 128 1.66 5.57 -15.20
C ASP A 128 2.27 5.45 -16.60
N LEU A 129 3.48 4.91 -16.69
CA LEU A 129 4.21 4.80 -17.96
C LEU A 129 3.55 3.84 -18.98
N ASP A 130 2.59 3.02 -18.53
CA ASP A 130 1.81 2.17 -19.44
C ASP A 130 0.68 2.95 -20.14
N LYS A 131 0.37 4.17 -19.65
CA LYS A 131 -0.71 5.02 -20.16
C LYS A 131 -0.24 6.28 -20.88
N VAL A 132 1.06 6.61 -20.81
CA VAL A 132 1.61 7.77 -21.50
C VAL A 132 2.12 7.41 -22.90
N SER A 133 1.91 8.30 -23.85
CA SER A 133 2.48 8.17 -25.20
C SER A 133 4.01 8.38 -25.18
N PRO A 134 4.73 7.93 -26.23
CA PRO A 134 6.18 8.18 -26.35
C PRO A 134 6.56 9.67 -26.27
N ASN A 135 5.73 10.57 -26.83
CA ASN A 135 6.01 12.01 -26.79
C ASN A 135 5.83 12.57 -25.38
N GLU A 136 4.78 12.15 -24.67
CA GLU A 136 4.59 12.53 -23.27
C GLU A 136 5.71 12.00 -22.38
N TRP A 137 6.20 10.78 -22.65
CA TRP A 137 7.34 10.24 -21.91
C TRP A 137 8.61 11.05 -22.20
N ASN A 138 8.90 11.40 -23.45
CA ASN A 138 10.03 12.26 -23.79
C ASN A 138 9.95 13.60 -23.06
N ALA A 139 8.79 14.25 -23.04
CA ALA A 139 8.58 15.50 -22.31
C ALA A 139 8.80 15.35 -20.79
N LEU A 140 8.43 14.20 -20.21
CA LEU A 140 8.73 13.90 -18.80
C LEU A 140 10.24 13.79 -18.57
N VAL A 141 10.98 13.11 -19.46
CA VAL A 141 12.43 12.95 -19.37
C VAL A 141 13.17 14.29 -19.59
N GLU A 142 12.68 15.14 -20.48
CA GLU A 142 13.22 16.48 -20.67
C GLU A 142 13.06 17.34 -19.41
N GLY A 143 11.94 17.21 -18.72
CA GLY A 143 11.67 17.91 -17.46
C GLY A 143 12.39 17.35 -16.25
N ASP A 144 12.54 16.03 -16.17
CA ASP A 144 13.26 15.30 -15.12
C ASP A 144 13.89 14.03 -15.72
N PRO A 145 15.22 14.02 -15.96
CA PRO A 145 15.95 12.89 -16.55
C PRO A 145 15.77 11.56 -15.79
N SER A 146 15.39 11.59 -14.52
CA SER A 146 15.15 10.38 -13.73
C SER A 146 13.98 9.54 -14.26
N TYR A 147 13.06 10.13 -15.02
CA TYR A 147 11.99 9.38 -15.70
C TYR A 147 12.52 8.53 -16.88
N GLY A 148 13.72 8.80 -17.40
CA GLY A 148 14.38 8.03 -18.44
C GLY A 148 15.04 6.74 -17.96
N THR A 149 15.27 6.59 -16.65
CA THR A 149 15.94 5.42 -16.06
C THR A 149 14.92 4.43 -15.52
N ILE A 150 14.82 3.22 -16.12
CA ILE A 150 13.91 2.17 -15.63
C ILE A 150 14.57 1.39 -14.49
N VAL A 151 14.04 1.53 -13.30
CA VAL A 151 14.46 0.83 -12.06
C VAL A 151 13.82 -0.55 -11.97
N CYS A 152 12.50 -0.63 -12.13
CA CYS A 152 11.76 -1.88 -12.08
C CYS A 152 11.34 -2.32 -13.49
N ARG A 153 12.06 -3.28 -14.08
CA ARG A 153 11.80 -3.75 -15.44
C ARG A 153 10.50 -4.54 -15.58
N CYS A 154 10.16 -5.33 -14.55
CA CYS A 154 8.93 -6.16 -14.55
C CYS A 154 7.65 -5.33 -14.59
N ARG A 155 7.68 -4.13 -14.01
CA ARG A 155 6.54 -3.22 -13.88
C ARG A 155 6.75 -1.90 -14.61
N ARG A 156 7.86 -1.75 -15.35
CA ARG A 156 8.22 -0.54 -16.10
C ARG A 156 8.15 0.73 -15.24
N VAL A 157 8.70 0.65 -14.02
CA VAL A 157 8.75 1.81 -13.11
C VAL A 157 10.09 2.50 -13.24
N SER A 158 10.06 3.80 -13.52
CA SER A 158 11.24 4.65 -13.63
C SER A 158 11.74 5.14 -12.26
N GLU A 159 12.95 5.63 -12.24
CA GLU A 159 13.54 6.30 -11.08
C GLU A 159 12.73 7.51 -10.66
N GLY A 160 12.27 8.34 -11.62
CA GLY A 160 11.42 9.50 -11.35
C GLY A 160 10.13 9.16 -10.62
N GLN A 161 9.49 8.03 -10.99
CA GLN A 161 8.30 7.57 -10.26
C GLN A 161 8.64 7.12 -8.81
N VAL A 162 9.79 6.48 -8.59
CA VAL A 162 10.22 6.09 -7.24
C VAL A 162 10.53 7.32 -6.39
N ARG A 163 11.25 8.32 -6.96
CA ARG A 163 11.53 9.60 -6.31
C ARG A 163 10.24 10.35 -5.96
N ASP A 164 9.30 10.43 -6.90
CA ASP A 164 7.99 11.05 -6.67
C ASP A 164 7.23 10.35 -5.53
N ALA A 165 7.30 9.01 -5.44
CA ALA A 165 6.70 8.25 -4.34
C ALA A 165 7.28 8.62 -2.96
N CYS A 166 8.57 8.98 -2.89
CA CYS A 166 9.23 9.40 -1.65
C CYS A 166 8.94 10.88 -1.30
N ARG A 167 8.84 11.75 -2.31
CA ARG A 167 8.69 13.21 -2.15
C ARG A 167 7.28 13.64 -1.79
N ARG A 168 6.25 12.91 -2.22
CA ARG A 168 4.84 13.25 -1.93
C ARG A 168 4.52 13.13 -0.45
N VAL A 169 3.53 13.90 -0.01
CA VAL A 169 3.02 13.85 1.37
C VAL A 169 1.71 13.06 1.40
N PRO A 170 1.64 11.97 2.17
CA PRO A 170 2.73 11.28 2.89
C PRO A 170 3.65 10.52 1.92
N GLY A 171 4.98 10.68 2.10
CA GLY A 171 5.97 10.02 1.26
C GLY A 171 6.24 8.55 1.65
N ALA A 172 6.77 7.78 0.70
CA ALA A 172 7.26 6.44 0.99
C ALA A 172 8.51 6.51 1.87
N ARG A 173 8.61 5.62 2.87
CA ARG A 173 9.74 5.50 3.80
C ARG A 173 10.25 4.06 3.90
N SER A 174 9.67 3.15 3.11
CA SER A 174 10.03 1.74 3.04
C SER A 174 9.83 1.22 1.62
N VAL A 175 10.38 0.06 1.32
CA VAL A 175 10.25 -0.58 0.01
C VAL A 175 8.78 -0.88 -0.32
N ASP A 176 8.01 -1.37 0.65
CA ASP A 176 6.56 -1.58 0.50
C ASP A 176 5.79 -0.25 0.39
N GLY A 177 6.29 0.82 1.00
CA GLY A 177 5.76 2.16 0.81
C GLY A 177 5.84 2.62 -0.66
N VAL A 178 6.98 2.36 -1.32
CA VAL A 178 7.17 2.60 -2.76
C VAL A 178 6.28 1.65 -3.58
N LYS A 179 6.28 0.36 -3.25
CA LYS A 179 5.47 -0.66 -3.92
C LYS A 179 3.99 -0.29 -4.00
N ARG A 180 3.42 0.19 -2.90
CA ARG A 180 2.00 0.56 -2.82
C ARG A 180 1.64 1.82 -3.60
N ARG A 181 2.62 2.63 -4.00
CA ARG A 181 2.42 3.88 -4.75
C ARG A 181 2.65 3.72 -6.24
N VAL A 182 3.71 3.03 -6.62
CA VAL A 182 4.16 2.95 -8.02
C VAL A 182 4.45 1.53 -8.50
N THR A 183 4.02 0.50 -7.75
CA THR A 183 4.10 -0.93 -8.09
C THR A 183 5.52 -1.50 -8.29
N ALA A 184 6.59 -0.75 -8.04
CA ALA A 184 7.95 -1.30 -8.01
C ALA A 184 8.02 -2.46 -7.01
N THR A 185 8.83 -3.46 -7.28
CA THR A 185 8.99 -4.72 -6.52
C THR A 185 7.80 -5.71 -6.57
N MET A 186 6.68 -5.34 -7.23
CA MET A 186 5.47 -6.17 -7.31
C MET A 186 5.46 -7.14 -8.50
N GLY A 187 6.44 -7.08 -9.40
CA GLY A 187 6.49 -7.91 -10.59
C GLY A 187 7.02 -9.33 -10.32
N ARG A 188 7.19 -10.14 -11.37
CA ARG A 188 7.56 -11.56 -11.27
C ARG A 188 8.81 -11.87 -10.45
N CYS A 189 9.79 -10.95 -10.37
CA CYS A 189 11.01 -11.14 -9.58
C CYS A 189 10.86 -10.76 -8.10
N GLN A 190 9.69 -10.24 -7.69
CA GLN A 190 9.36 -9.84 -6.31
C GLN A 190 10.45 -8.98 -5.65
N GLY A 191 10.99 -8.02 -6.41
CA GLY A 191 12.03 -7.11 -5.92
C GLY A 191 13.47 -7.61 -6.04
N GLY A 192 13.67 -8.88 -6.40
CA GLY A 192 15.02 -9.48 -6.46
C GLY A 192 16.02 -8.72 -7.34
N PHE A 193 15.54 -7.88 -8.26
CA PHE A 193 16.38 -7.07 -9.13
C PHE A 193 16.40 -5.58 -8.77
N CYS A 194 15.24 -5.01 -8.44
CA CYS A 194 15.10 -3.55 -8.27
C CYS A 194 15.25 -3.08 -6.81
N SER A 195 15.12 -3.95 -5.81
CA SER A 195 15.16 -3.54 -4.40
C SER A 195 16.42 -2.75 -4.02
N PRO A 196 17.65 -3.13 -4.42
CA PRO A 196 18.84 -2.35 -4.06
C PRO A 196 18.77 -0.90 -4.56
N ARG A 197 18.32 -0.69 -5.81
CA ARG A 197 18.20 0.67 -6.35
C ARG A 197 17.04 1.44 -5.71
N VAL A 198 15.91 0.78 -5.43
CA VAL A 198 14.79 1.40 -4.70
C VAL A 198 15.25 1.86 -3.31
N MET A 199 16.01 1.03 -2.58
CA MET A 199 16.56 1.38 -1.28
C MET A 199 17.50 2.58 -1.37
N GLN A 200 18.39 2.61 -2.36
CA GLN A 200 19.29 3.76 -2.59
C GLN A 200 18.49 5.06 -2.81
N ILE A 201 17.46 5.01 -3.64
CA ILE A 201 16.60 6.18 -3.91
C ILE A 201 15.89 6.64 -2.63
N ILE A 202 15.41 5.70 -1.80
CA ILE A 202 14.82 6.06 -0.50
C ILE A 202 15.85 6.79 0.37
N CYS A 203 17.11 6.32 0.43
CA CYS A 203 18.18 7.00 1.18
C CYS A 203 18.51 8.38 0.60
N GLU A 204 18.47 8.53 -0.72
CA GLU A 204 18.73 9.81 -1.39
C GLU A 204 17.61 10.85 -1.14
N GLU A 205 16.34 10.40 -1.02
CA GLU A 205 15.15 11.27 -0.95
C GLU A 205 14.63 11.50 0.47
N VAL A 206 15.02 10.68 1.43
CA VAL A 206 14.52 10.73 2.80
C VAL A 206 15.64 11.14 3.75
N GLU A 207 15.54 12.34 4.29
CA GLU A 207 16.51 12.88 5.23
C GLU A 207 16.74 11.93 6.42
N GLY A 208 18.01 11.69 6.77
CA GLY A 208 18.40 10.81 7.86
C GLY A 208 18.24 9.31 7.60
N MET A 209 17.85 8.91 6.37
CA MET A 209 17.73 7.51 6.00
C MET A 209 19.04 6.99 5.40
N ASP A 210 19.46 5.82 5.84
CA ASP A 210 20.57 5.07 5.25
C ASP A 210 20.19 3.62 4.96
N MET A 211 21.10 2.87 4.32
CA MET A 211 20.85 1.50 3.89
C MET A 211 20.56 0.52 5.05
N LEU A 212 21.06 0.80 6.26
CA LEU A 212 20.82 -0.03 7.45
C LEU A 212 19.40 0.17 8.01
N HIS A 213 18.81 1.35 7.76
CA HIS A 213 17.51 1.72 8.30
C HIS A 213 16.35 1.55 7.27
N VAL A 214 16.68 1.29 5.98
CA VAL A 214 15.63 1.00 5.00
C VAL A 214 15.01 -0.35 5.30
N SER A 215 13.73 -0.34 5.64
CA SER A 215 12.96 -1.54 5.92
C SER A 215 12.11 -1.99 4.71
N LYS A 216 11.66 -3.25 4.74
CA LYS A 216 10.66 -3.74 3.80
C LYS A 216 9.31 -3.05 4.03
N SER A 217 8.80 -3.08 5.25
CA SER A 217 7.44 -2.59 5.57
C SER A 217 7.35 -1.76 6.85
N GLY A 218 8.43 -1.62 7.61
CA GLY A 218 8.51 -0.91 8.87
C GLY A 218 9.61 -1.49 9.77
N PRO A 219 9.80 -0.96 10.98
CA PRO A 219 10.81 -1.43 11.92
C PRO A 219 10.76 -2.94 12.14
N GLY A 220 11.93 -3.58 12.20
CA GLY A 220 12.06 -5.04 12.33
C GLY A 220 12.01 -5.80 11.01
N SER A 221 11.91 -5.10 9.87
CA SER A 221 11.95 -5.71 8.52
C SER A 221 13.04 -5.11 7.62
N GLU A 222 14.16 -4.73 8.20
CA GLU A 222 15.32 -4.19 7.52
C GLU A 222 15.96 -5.26 6.61
N TYR A 223 16.45 -4.81 5.45
CA TYR A 223 17.12 -5.70 4.50
C TYR A 223 18.59 -5.93 4.86
N VAL A 224 19.20 -4.96 5.52
CA VAL A 224 20.63 -4.97 5.86
C VAL A 224 20.76 -4.99 7.38
N VAL A 225 21.38 -6.03 7.91
CA VAL A 225 21.53 -6.26 9.36
C VAL A 225 22.83 -5.71 9.93
N GLY A 226 23.75 -5.24 9.09
CA GLY A 226 25.03 -4.69 9.51
C GLY A 226 26.03 -4.56 8.37
N LEU A 227 27.19 -3.98 8.66
CA LEU A 227 28.30 -3.86 7.73
C LEU A 227 29.12 -5.16 7.71
N ALA A 228 29.50 -5.61 6.53
CA ALA A 228 30.36 -6.80 6.37
C ALA A 228 31.79 -6.58 6.89
N LYS A 229 32.24 -5.33 6.89
CA LYS A 229 33.52 -4.92 7.46
C LYS A 229 33.32 -3.75 8.40
N GLN A 230 33.84 -3.83 9.60
CA GLN A 230 33.87 -2.66 10.49
C GLN A 230 34.90 -1.66 9.95
N PRO A 231 34.61 -0.33 10.02
CA PRO A 231 35.63 0.67 9.78
C PRO A 231 36.81 0.43 10.72
N VAL A 232 38.02 0.40 10.19
CA VAL A 232 39.22 0.36 11.01
C VAL A 232 39.35 1.74 11.63
N GLU A 233 39.20 1.83 12.95
CA GLU A 233 39.46 3.08 13.66
C GLU A 233 40.90 3.55 13.37
N GLY A 234 41.04 4.72 12.70
CA GLY A 234 42.32 5.36 12.42
C GLY A 234 42.96 5.04 11.05
N GLY A 235 42.29 4.37 10.13
CA GLY A 235 42.76 4.14 8.77
C GLY A 235 42.32 5.20 7.78
N GLU A 236 43.23 6.03 7.24
CA GLU A 236 42.96 6.85 6.06
C GLU A 236 42.47 5.97 4.92
N ALA A 237 41.37 6.39 4.27
CA ALA A 237 40.82 5.72 3.11
C ALA A 237 41.92 5.70 2.01
N ARG A 238 42.48 4.53 1.75
CA ARG A 238 43.28 4.33 0.55
C ARG A 238 42.31 4.21 -0.62
N GLY A 239 42.39 5.22 -1.54
CA GLY A 239 41.62 5.40 -2.76
C GLY A 239 41.67 4.24 -3.74
#